data_b33c4cccf2b8ec60daf22b4c83d73bb9
#
_entry.id   b33c4cccf2b8ec60daf22b4c83d73bb9
#
_cell.length_a   1.000
_cell.length_b   1.000
_cell.length_c   1.000
_cell.angle_alpha   90.00
_cell.angle_beta   90.00
_cell.angle_gamma   90.00
#
_symmetry.space_group_name_H-M   'P 1'
#
loop_
_entity.id
_entity.type
_entity.pdbx_description
1 polymer ?
#
loop_
_entity_poly.entity_id
_entity_poly.type
_entity_poly.pdbx_seq_one_letter_code
_entity_poly.pdbx_strand_id
1 'polypeptide(L)'
;MDAAATVRERNSGFCHEFEAVKKEIGLVVVGHEALIEQVFIALVCGGHCLLEGVPGLGKTLLVRTLGDILSLTFSRIQFTPDLMPADITGTNVLLDDPTGRKILEFQRGPVFAHIVLADEINRATPKTQSALLEAMQEGSVTVGGKVHSLADPFIVLPTQNPIEMEGTYPL
;
A
#
# COMPACT_ATOMS: atom_id res chain seq x y z
N MET A 1 -9.57 -6.72 38.70
CA MET A 1 -8.46 -6.83 37.73
C MET A 1 -8.13 -5.42 37.30
N ASP A 2 -6.92 -4.97 37.56
CA ASP A 2 -6.52 -3.56 37.36
C ASP A 2 -6.36 -3.29 35.86
N ALA A 3 -7.25 -2.47 35.28
CA ALA A 3 -7.23 -2.08 33.87
C ALA A 3 -5.89 -1.45 33.44
N ALA A 4 -5.24 -0.73 34.39
CA ALA A 4 -3.95 -0.11 34.15
C ALA A 4 -2.80 -1.15 34.02
N ALA A 5 -2.85 -2.25 34.78
CA ALA A 5 -1.90 -3.34 34.65
C ALA A 5 -2.02 -4.05 33.31
N THR A 6 -3.24 -4.34 32.87
CA THR A 6 -3.54 -4.97 31.58
C THR A 6 -3.07 -4.11 30.39
N VAL A 7 -3.23 -2.77 30.46
CA VAL A 7 -2.73 -1.85 29.44
C VAL A 7 -1.19 -1.84 29.40
N ARG A 8 -0.53 -1.84 30.55
CA ARG A 8 0.95 -1.88 30.60
C ARG A 8 1.53 -3.18 30.04
N GLU A 9 0.91 -4.33 30.33
CA GLU A 9 1.32 -5.62 29.78
C GLU A 9 1.16 -5.66 28.26
N ARG A 10 0.05 -5.17 27.73
CA ARG A 10 -0.19 -5.07 26.27
C ARG A 10 0.82 -4.15 25.59
N ASN A 11 1.10 -3.00 26.19
CA ASN A 11 2.09 -2.07 25.65
C ASN A 11 3.49 -2.67 25.66
N SER A 12 3.88 -3.36 26.73
CA SER A 12 5.18 -4.05 26.81
C SER A 12 5.30 -5.15 25.76
N GLY A 13 4.26 -5.96 25.55
CA GLY A 13 4.20 -6.98 24.51
C GLY A 13 4.36 -6.38 23.12
N PHE A 14 3.59 -5.34 22.82
CA PHE A 14 3.68 -4.63 21.53
C PHE A 14 5.08 -4.06 21.26
N CYS A 15 5.70 -3.40 22.25
CA CYS A 15 7.06 -2.89 22.10
C CYS A 15 8.07 -3.99 21.81
N HIS A 16 7.92 -5.14 22.44
CA HIS A 16 8.81 -6.29 22.21
C HIS A 16 8.66 -6.85 20.79
N GLU A 17 7.43 -7.03 20.32
CA GLU A 17 7.14 -7.48 18.96
C GLU A 17 7.62 -6.49 17.91
N PHE A 18 7.43 -5.19 18.16
CA PHE A 18 7.92 -4.13 17.28
C PHE A 18 9.46 -4.17 17.13
N GLU A 19 10.20 -4.27 18.23
CA GLU A 19 11.66 -4.37 18.18
C GLU A 19 12.13 -5.66 17.48
N ALA A 20 11.41 -6.77 17.62
CA ALA A 20 11.68 -7.99 16.88
C ALA A 20 11.51 -7.81 15.36
N VAL A 21 10.40 -7.23 14.92
CA VAL A 21 10.15 -6.91 13.50
C VAL A 21 11.22 -5.96 12.96
N LYS A 22 11.54 -4.90 13.68
CA LYS A 22 12.58 -3.93 13.31
C LYS A 22 13.94 -4.59 13.14
N LYS A 23 14.32 -5.50 14.04
CA LYS A 23 15.55 -6.27 13.97
C LYS A 23 15.58 -7.18 12.73
N GLU A 24 14.50 -7.90 12.44
CA GLU A 24 14.39 -8.77 11.28
C GLU A 24 14.50 -7.98 9.97
N ILE A 25 13.82 -6.83 9.86
CA ILE A 25 13.95 -5.94 8.70
C ILE A 25 15.40 -5.46 8.56
N GLY A 26 16.06 -5.10 9.68
CA GLY A 26 17.44 -4.63 9.72
C GLY A 26 18.48 -5.65 9.20
N LEU A 27 18.15 -6.94 9.16
CA LEU A 27 19.01 -7.96 8.54
C LEU A 27 19.07 -7.85 7.02
N VAL A 28 18.04 -7.28 6.41
CA VAL A 28 17.91 -7.15 4.94
C VAL A 28 18.12 -5.71 4.48
N VAL A 29 17.60 -4.75 5.25
CA VAL A 29 17.60 -3.32 4.92
C VAL A 29 18.47 -2.57 5.93
N VAL A 30 19.67 -2.19 5.50
CA VAL A 30 20.65 -1.51 6.35
C VAL A 30 20.50 0.01 6.21
N GLY A 31 20.54 0.72 7.35
CA GLY A 31 20.65 2.18 7.38
C GLY A 31 19.34 2.96 7.27
N HIS A 32 18.16 2.33 7.37
CA HIS A 32 16.85 2.96 7.26
C HIS A 32 15.97 2.79 8.50
N GLU A 33 16.56 2.73 9.70
CA GLU A 33 15.85 2.44 10.95
C GLU A 33 14.69 3.41 11.22
N ALA A 34 14.91 4.71 11.04
CA ALA A 34 13.88 5.73 11.24
C ALA A 34 12.72 5.58 10.23
N LEU A 35 13.02 5.23 8.98
CA LEU A 35 12.00 4.99 7.96
C LEU A 35 11.18 3.75 8.27
N ILE A 36 11.83 2.67 8.70
CA ILE A 36 11.17 1.43 9.13
C ILE A 36 10.18 1.74 10.25
N GLU A 37 10.61 2.48 11.25
CA GLU A 37 9.79 2.87 12.39
C GLU A 37 8.56 3.70 11.97
N GLN A 38 8.75 4.71 11.11
CA GLN A 38 7.66 5.55 10.62
C GLN A 38 6.63 4.76 9.78
N VAL A 39 7.08 3.88 8.90
CA VAL A 39 6.22 3.03 8.09
C VAL A 39 5.42 2.06 8.96
N PHE A 40 6.07 1.48 9.97
CA PHE A 40 5.41 0.57 10.91
C PHE A 40 4.36 1.31 11.76
N ILE A 41 4.68 2.49 12.26
CA ILE A 41 3.71 3.33 13.00
C ILE A 41 2.52 3.66 12.11
N ALA A 42 2.74 4.06 10.84
CA ALA A 42 1.64 4.34 9.91
C ALA A 42 0.76 3.11 9.71
N LEU A 43 1.35 1.92 9.53
CA LEU A 43 0.61 0.66 9.38
C LEU A 43 -0.26 0.36 10.60
N VAL A 44 0.30 0.46 11.81
CA VAL A 44 -0.41 0.15 13.06
C VAL A 44 -1.53 1.17 13.36
N CYS A 45 -1.32 2.42 12.96
CA CYS A 45 -2.31 3.48 13.12
C CYS A 45 -3.39 3.48 12.01
N GLY A 46 -3.33 2.55 11.04
CA GLY A 46 -4.26 2.52 9.92
C GLY A 46 -4.11 3.73 8.98
N GLY A 47 -2.91 4.33 8.95
CA GLY A 47 -2.59 5.48 8.10
C GLY A 47 -1.80 5.10 6.85
N HIS A 48 -1.46 6.10 6.04
CA HIS A 48 -0.62 5.99 4.85
C HIS A 48 0.61 6.88 5.01
N CYS A 49 1.69 6.61 4.26
CA CYS A 49 2.96 7.32 4.44
C CYS A 49 3.59 7.67 3.10
N LEU A 50 3.74 8.95 2.79
CA LEU A 50 4.46 9.43 1.62
C LEU A 50 5.97 9.27 1.82
N LEU A 51 6.63 8.57 0.91
CA LEU A 51 8.07 8.33 0.92
C LEU A 51 8.77 9.25 -0.08
N GLU A 52 9.24 10.38 0.40
CA GLU A 52 10.04 11.30 -0.42
C GLU A 52 11.51 10.89 -0.43
N GLY A 53 12.15 11.00 -1.59
CA GLY A 53 13.59 10.78 -1.73
C GLY A 53 13.98 10.24 -3.10
N VAL A 54 15.28 10.29 -3.36
CA VAL A 54 15.86 9.85 -4.64
C VAL A 54 15.61 8.37 -4.93
N PRO A 55 15.54 7.98 -6.20
CA PRO A 55 15.44 6.59 -6.61
C PRO A 55 16.65 5.76 -6.12
N GLY A 56 16.44 4.45 -5.93
CA GLY A 56 17.54 3.55 -5.57
C GLY A 56 17.82 3.40 -4.07
N LEU A 57 17.10 4.06 -3.18
CA LEU A 57 17.26 3.95 -1.72
C LEU A 57 16.69 2.65 -1.11
N GLY A 58 16.41 1.63 -1.90
CA GLY A 58 15.90 0.36 -1.37
C GLY A 58 14.45 0.40 -0.86
N LYS A 59 13.66 1.43 -1.19
CA LYS A 59 12.26 1.57 -0.76
C LYS A 59 11.43 0.33 -1.06
N THR A 60 11.55 -0.21 -2.28
CA THR A 60 10.83 -1.44 -2.68
C THR A 60 11.25 -2.65 -1.85
N LEU A 61 12.55 -2.79 -1.58
CA LEU A 61 13.08 -3.88 -0.76
C LEU A 61 12.52 -3.78 0.67
N LEU A 62 12.57 -2.59 1.27
CA LEU A 62 12.04 -2.35 2.61
C LEU A 62 10.56 -2.73 2.72
N VAL A 63 9.74 -2.22 1.81
CA VAL A 63 8.28 -2.43 1.85
C VAL A 63 7.92 -3.89 1.60
N ARG A 64 8.62 -4.56 0.69
CA ARG A 64 8.46 -6.00 0.43
C ARG A 64 8.87 -6.83 1.64
N THR A 65 10.04 -6.55 2.23
CA THR A 65 10.52 -7.24 3.43
C THR A 65 9.55 -7.09 4.60
N LEU A 66 8.97 -5.90 4.78
CA LEU A 66 7.93 -5.68 5.78
C LEU A 66 6.70 -6.57 5.53
N GLY A 67 6.25 -6.66 4.28
CA GLY A 67 5.14 -7.55 3.90
C GLY A 67 5.45 -9.02 4.20
N ASP A 68 6.64 -9.48 3.84
CA ASP A 68 7.06 -10.86 4.05
C ASP A 68 7.13 -11.22 5.55
N ILE A 69 7.71 -10.33 6.39
CA ILE A 69 7.82 -10.54 7.84
C ILE A 69 6.45 -10.57 8.52
N LEU A 70 5.54 -9.68 8.10
CA LEU A 70 4.20 -9.58 8.68
C LEU A 70 3.18 -10.53 8.02
N SER A 71 3.60 -11.35 7.06
CA SER A 71 2.73 -12.22 6.26
C SER A 71 1.59 -11.46 5.57
N LEU A 72 1.86 -10.24 5.13
CA LEU A 72 0.95 -9.36 4.40
C LEU A 72 1.24 -9.41 2.90
N THR A 73 0.18 -9.39 2.08
CA THR A 73 0.34 -9.33 0.62
C THR A 73 0.89 -7.97 0.20
N PHE A 74 1.86 -7.98 -0.70
CA PHE A 74 2.51 -6.80 -1.25
C PHE A 74 2.20 -6.64 -2.74
N SER A 75 2.00 -5.40 -3.16
CA SER A 75 1.86 -5.00 -4.56
C SER A 75 2.66 -3.73 -4.84
N ARG A 76 3.20 -3.61 -6.05
CA ARG A 76 3.85 -2.39 -6.54
C ARG A 76 3.11 -1.88 -7.77
N ILE A 77 2.81 -0.60 -7.77
CA ILE A 77 2.22 0.12 -8.89
C ILE A 77 3.22 1.19 -9.33
N GLN A 78 3.74 1.08 -10.55
CA GLN A 78 4.57 2.13 -11.15
C GLN A 78 3.65 3.13 -11.83
N PHE A 79 3.64 4.37 -11.35
CA PHE A 79 2.82 5.42 -11.93
C PHE A 79 3.49 6.00 -13.16
N THR A 80 2.72 6.10 -14.26
CA THR A 80 3.14 6.63 -15.55
C THR A 80 2.02 7.54 -16.10
N PRO A 81 2.31 8.46 -17.03
CA PRO A 81 1.28 9.36 -17.58
C PRO A 81 0.12 8.65 -18.28
N ASP A 82 0.33 7.45 -18.77
CA ASP A 82 -0.66 6.61 -19.47
C ASP A 82 -1.42 5.66 -18.55
N LEU A 83 -1.02 5.52 -17.27
CA LEU A 83 -1.70 4.67 -16.29
C LEU A 83 -3.14 5.12 -16.07
N MET A 84 -4.08 4.19 -16.21
CA MET A 84 -5.50 4.44 -16.02
C MET A 84 -5.98 4.05 -14.62
N PRO A 85 -7.04 4.65 -14.08
CA PRO A 85 -7.65 4.21 -12.82
C PRO A 85 -7.98 2.73 -12.76
N ALA A 86 -8.46 2.15 -13.86
CA ALA A 86 -8.81 0.72 -13.95
C ALA A 86 -7.59 -0.21 -13.80
N ASP A 87 -6.38 0.27 -14.15
CA ASP A 87 -5.14 -0.49 -13.96
C ASP A 87 -4.79 -0.63 -12.48
N ILE A 88 -5.26 0.30 -11.64
CA ILE A 88 -5.08 0.32 -10.19
C ILE A 88 -6.20 -0.46 -9.49
N THR A 89 -7.45 -0.13 -9.79
CA THR A 89 -8.64 -0.65 -9.09
C THR A 89 -9.13 -1.98 -9.64
N GLY A 90 -8.74 -2.32 -10.86
CA GLY A 90 -9.30 -3.47 -11.57
C GLY A 90 -10.50 -3.08 -12.43
N THR A 91 -11.00 -4.06 -13.18
CA THR A 91 -12.06 -3.87 -14.16
C THR A 91 -12.96 -5.09 -14.26
N ASN A 92 -14.16 -4.90 -14.79
CA ASN A 92 -15.03 -6.01 -15.14
C ASN A 92 -14.65 -6.55 -16.53
N VAL A 93 -14.39 -7.85 -16.62
CA VAL A 93 -14.09 -8.55 -17.86
C VAL A 93 -15.23 -9.48 -18.23
N LEU A 94 -15.49 -9.60 -19.53
CA LEU A 94 -16.48 -10.52 -20.05
C LEU A 94 -15.82 -11.86 -20.33
N LEU A 95 -16.21 -12.88 -19.61
CA LEU A 95 -15.70 -14.25 -19.73
C LEU A 95 -16.80 -15.18 -20.25
N ASP A 96 -16.42 -16.23 -20.97
CA ASP A 96 -17.31 -17.32 -21.31
C ASP A 96 -17.28 -18.38 -20.19
N ASP A 97 -18.45 -18.70 -19.62
CA ASP A 97 -18.56 -19.79 -18.66
C ASP A 97 -18.44 -21.16 -19.40
N PRO A 98 -18.28 -22.27 -18.66
CA PRO A 98 -18.20 -23.61 -19.27
C PRO A 98 -19.42 -24.01 -20.12
N THR A 99 -20.53 -23.29 -20.01
CA THR A 99 -21.76 -23.52 -20.81
C THR A 99 -21.84 -22.61 -22.04
N GLY A 100 -20.82 -21.75 -22.29
CA GLY A 100 -20.77 -20.80 -23.39
C GLY A 100 -21.59 -19.52 -23.16
N ARG A 101 -22.04 -19.27 -21.93
CA ARG A 101 -22.70 -18.01 -21.55
C ARG A 101 -21.65 -16.96 -21.20
N LYS A 102 -21.90 -15.73 -21.62
CA LYS A 102 -21.06 -14.60 -21.23
C LYS A 102 -21.41 -14.14 -19.81
N ILE A 103 -20.42 -14.19 -18.93
CA ILE A 103 -20.51 -13.68 -17.57
C ILE A 103 -19.57 -12.49 -17.40
N LEU A 104 -20.01 -11.50 -16.60
CA LEU A 104 -19.19 -10.35 -16.24
C LEU A 104 -18.52 -10.64 -14.90
N GLU A 105 -17.21 -10.76 -14.90
CA GLU A 105 -16.42 -11.05 -13.72
C GLU A 105 -15.50 -9.88 -13.38
N PHE A 106 -15.43 -9.52 -12.10
CA PHE A 106 -14.54 -8.47 -11.63
C PHE A 106 -13.11 -9.02 -11.44
N GLN A 107 -12.20 -8.52 -12.25
CA GLN A 107 -10.77 -8.77 -12.12
C GLN A 107 -10.16 -7.70 -11.22
N ARG A 108 -9.70 -8.12 -10.04
CA ARG A 108 -9.09 -7.23 -9.04
C ARG A 108 -7.79 -6.63 -9.57
N GLY A 109 -7.61 -5.33 -9.35
CA GLY A 109 -6.37 -4.63 -9.62
C GLY A 109 -5.35 -4.76 -8.47
N PRO A 110 -4.14 -4.22 -8.66
CA PRO A 110 -3.06 -4.30 -7.68
C PRO A 110 -3.35 -3.59 -6.35
N VAL A 111 -4.34 -2.72 -6.26
CA VAL A 111 -4.74 -2.05 -5.01
C VAL A 111 -5.29 -3.03 -3.97
N PHE A 112 -5.67 -4.25 -4.35
CA PHE A 112 -6.22 -5.26 -3.45
C PHE A 112 -5.15 -6.03 -2.66
N ALA A 113 -4.00 -5.44 -2.41
CA ALA A 113 -2.99 -5.96 -1.49
C ALA A 113 -3.07 -5.23 -0.14
N HIS A 114 -2.49 -5.81 0.90
CA HIS A 114 -2.38 -5.18 2.22
C HIS A 114 -1.41 -3.99 2.19
N ILE A 115 -0.30 -4.13 1.48
CA ILE A 115 0.73 -3.12 1.36
C ILE A 115 0.90 -2.79 -0.13
N VAL A 116 0.66 -1.54 -0.49
CA VAL A 116 0.78 -1.03 -1.87
C VAL A 116 1.87 0.03 -1.93
N LEU A 117 2.93 -0.24 -2.68
CA LEU A 117 3.93 0.76 -3.04
C LEU A 117 3.48 1.46 -4.33
N ALA A 118 3.06 2.72 -4.21
CA ALA A 118 2.66 3.56 -5.34
C ALA A 118 3.85 4.41 -5.79
N ASP A 119 4.64 3.85 -6.74
CA ASP A 119 5.94 4.42 -7.12
C ASP A 119 5.77 5.56 -8.13
N GLU A 120 6.37 6.72 -7.82
CA GLU A 120 6.31 7.95 -8.63
C GLU A 120 4.87 8.44 -8.89
N ILE A 121 4.06 8.53 -7.84
CA ILE A 121 2.62 8.87 -7.94
C ILE A 121 2.36 10.18 -8.69
N ASN A 122 3.28 11.16 -8.59
CA ASN A 122 3.19 12.46 -9.24
C ASN A 122 3.35 12.40 -10.78
N ARG A 123 3.73 11.26 -11.38
CA ARG A 123 3.81 11.10 -12.84
C ARG A 123 2.47 10.76 -13.50
N ALA A 124 1.51 10.23 -12.75
CA ALA A 124 0.21 9.92 -13.30
C ALA A 124 -0.72 11.14 -13.33
N THR A 125 -1.74 11.07 -14.19
CA THR A 125 -2.75 12.13 -14.30
C THR A 125 -3.52 12.31 -12.98
N PRO A 126 -4.07 13.50 -12.69
CA PRO A 126 -4.88 13.74 -11.49
C PRO A 126 -6.05 12.77 -11.34
N LYS A 127 -6.64 12.31 -12.45
CA LYS A 127 -7.71 11.32 -12.43
C LYS A 127 -7.26 9.98 -11.86
N THR A 128 -6.06 9.54 -12.22
CA THR A 128 -5.48 8.28 -11.73
C THR A 128 -5.02 8.41 -10.29
N GLN A 129 -4.43 9.54 -9.90
CA GLN A 129 -4.11 9.84 -8.51
C GLN A 129 -5.36 9.83 -7.64
N SER A 130 -6.46 10.48 -8.08
CA SER A 130 -7.73 10.53 -7.34
C SER A 130 -8.31 9.15 -7.06
N ALA A 131 -8.17 8.19 -7.99
CA ALA A 131 -8.65 6.82 -7.77
C ALA A 131 -7.89 6.09 -6.65
N LEU A 132 -6.58 6.33 -6.52
CA LEU A 132 -5.82 5.80 -5.40
C LEU A 132 -6.15 6.51 -4.08
N LEU A 133 -6.30 7.84 -4.10
CA LEU A 133 -6.67 8.62 -2.92
C LEU A 133 -8.05 8.24 -2.38
N GLU A 134 -9.03 7.98 -3.28
CA GLU A 134 -10.35 7.45 -2.90
C GLU A 134 -10.20 6.09 -2.20
N ALA A 135 -9.42 5.16 -2.77
CA ALA A 135 -9.16 3.87 -2.17
C ALA A 135 -8.52 3.98 -0.77
N MET A 136 -7.59 4.94 -0.60
CA MET A 136 -6.94 5.22 0.69
C MET A 136 -7.92 5.75 1.74
N GLN A 137 -8.85 6.62 1.35
CA GLN A 137 -9.81 7.26 2.26
C GLN A 137 -10.95 6.32 2.65
N GLU A 138 -11.47 5.57 1.68
CA GLU A 138 -12.68 4.77 1.87
C GLU A 138 -12.39 3.30 2.25
N GLY A 139 -11.14 2.83 2.13
CA GLY A 139 -10.79 1.41 2.31
C GLY A 139 -11.53 0.48 1.34
N SER A 140 -12.00 1.03 0.22
CA SER A 140 -12.78 0.33 -0.79
C SER A 140 -12.66 0.99 -2.16
N VAL A 141 -13.03 0.25 -3.21
CA VAL A 141 -13.14 0.78 -4.58
C VAL A 141 -14.50 0.47 -5.18
N THR A 142 -15.02 1.38 -6.01
CA THR A 142 -16.29 1.19 -6.70
C THR A 142 -16.05 0.89 -8.18
N VAL A 143 -16.41 -0.32 -8.62
CA VAL A 143 -16.26 -0.74 -10.02
C VAL A 143 -17.60 -1.26 -10.55
N GLY A 144 -18.08 -0.71 -11.67
CA GLY A 144 -19.36 -1.12 -12.27
C GLY A 144 -20.56 -0.95 -11.33
N GLY A 145 -20.53 0.04 -10.44
CA GLY A 145 -21.59 0.32 -9.47
C GLY A 145 -21.58 -0.61 -8.25
N LYS A 146 -20.59 -1.47 -8.11
CA LYS A 146 -20.39 -2.34 -6.94
C LYS A 146 -19.21 -1.88 -6.11
N VAL A 147 -19.37 -1.86 -4.79
CA VAL A 147 -18.33 -1.55 -3.83
C VAL A 147 -17.56 -2.83 -3.49
N HIS A 148 -16.24 -2.77 -3.56
CA HIS A 148 -15.33 -3.85 -3.23
C HIS A 148 -14.40 -3.38 -2.11
N SER A 149 -14.50 -4.00 -0.93
CA SER A 149 -13.64 -3.71 0.21
C SER A 149 -12.20 -4.13 -0.07
N LEU A 150 -11.25 -3.33 0.37
CA LEU A 150 -9.82 -3.63 0.34
C LEU A 150 -9.42 -4.55 1.51
N ALA A 151 -8.16 -4.93 1.54
CA ALA A 151 -7.59 -5.74 2.63
C ALA A 151 -7.57 -4.93 3.95
N ASP A 152 -7.54 -5.63 5.08
CA ASP A 152 -7.34 -5.02 6.40
C ASP A 152 -6.23 -5.81 7.13
N PRO A 153 -5.12 -5.17 7.53
CA PRO A 153 -4.80 -3.76 7.35
C PRO A 153 -4.51 -3.39 5.88
N PHE A 154 -4.75 -2.12 5.51
CA PHE A 154 -4.45 -1.56 4.19
C PHE A 154 -3.57 -0.33 4.33
N ILE A 155 -2.38 -0.38 3.76
CA ILE A 155 -1.46 0.77 3.73
C ILE A 155 -0.96 1.03 2.31
N VAL A 156 -1.00 2.28 1.92
CA VAL A 156 -0.37 2.76 0.69
C VAL A 156 0.87 3.58 1.06
N LEU A 157 1.95 3.30 0.38
CA LEU A 157 3.23 4.00 0.48
C LEU A 157 3.52 4.67 -0.87
N PRO A 158 2.97 5.88 -1.11
CA PRO A 158 3.32 6.63 -2.30
C PRO A 158 4.78 7.05 -2.25
N THR A 159 5.46 7.05 -3.41
CA THR A 159 6.77 7.66 -3.54
C THR A 159 6.72 8.87 -4.46
N GLN A 160 7.55 9.83 -4.16
CA GLN A 160 7.75 11.02 -4.98
C GLN A 160 9.26 11.30 -5.10
N ASN A 161 9.70 11.60 -6.32
CA ASN A 161 11.04 12.12 -6.55
C ASN A 161 10.99 13.64 -6.61
N PRO A 162 11.49 14.36 -5.60
CA PRO A 162 11.42 15.82 -5.58
C PRO A 162 12.32 16.51 -6.61
N ILE A 163 13.25 15.77 -7.24
CA ILE A 163 14.19 16.29 -8.21
C ILE A 163 13.62 16.27 -9.63
N GLU A 164 12.79 15.28 -9.96
CA GLU A 164 12.15 15.12 -11.27
C GLU A 164 10.75 15.76 -11.27
N MET A 165 10.71 17.10 -11.43
CA MET A 165 9.44 17.86 -11.47
C MET A 165 8.91 18.04 -12.89
N GLU A 166 9.72 17.82 -13.92
CA GLU A 166 9.33 18.01 -15.33
C GLU A 166 8.40 16.89 -15.79
N GLY A 167 7.20 17.25 -16.28
CA GLY A 167 6.17 16.27 -16.70
C GLY A 167 5.43 15.60 -15.55
N THR A 168 5.40 16.22 -14.35
CA THR A 168 4.68 15.70 -13.18
C THR A 168 3.48 16.58 -12.83
N TYR A 169 2.56 16.01 -12.06
CA TYR A 169 1.41 16.69 -11.48
C TYR A 169 1.61 16.81 -9.96
N PRO A 170 1.30 17.97 -9.33
CA PRO A 170 1.35 18.09 -7.88
C PRO A 170 0.34 17.12 -7.23
N LEU A 171 0.70 16.63 -6.06
CA LEU A 171 -0.19 15.83 -5.19
C LEU A 171 -1.14 16.73 -4.44
#